data_c0146f04da568579c864a62e35d96f2a
#
_entry.id   c0146f04da568579c864a62e35d96f2a
#
_cell.length_a   1.000
_cell.length_b   1.000
_cell.length_c   1.000
_cell.angle_alpha   90.00
_cell.angle_beta   90.00
_cell.angle_gamma   90.00
#
_symmetry.space_group_name_H-M   'P 1'
#
loop_
_entity.id
_entity.type
_entity.pdbx_description
1 polymer ?
#
loop_
_entity_poly.entity_id
_entity_poly.type
_entity_poly.pdbx_seq_one_letter_code
_entity_poly.pdbx_strand_id
1 'polypeptide(L)'
;SDLLHGYTGNSDWQNNYFPLKSLADEKGFIFCIPDGLRDSSNNQRWNATDVCCGPRNDLPDDSKYLREVIDSAIKKFSVDRKRIYSMGFSNGGSMSYRMAYDHSDILAAIAPIAGVGYKDKNKVIPKHPVHVLHIHGTGDAMVPFNGGDWAGAVDGQSPSNPAGDILGAVENLRNWAEYNKCNKEEEPKVRSIDLDSTLHGKDTTIIRFMNEKNNCTVELWKTHGAGHFIQWNAESRRKVVDWLLDHPK
;
A
#
# COMPACT_ATOMS: atom_id res chain seq x y z
N SER A 1 1.08 -4.88 -12.48
CA SER A 1 0.71 -4.42 -11.11
C SER A 1 0.03 -5.52 -10.35
N ASP A 2 0.36 -5.68 -9.07
CA ASP A 2 -0.42 -6.49 -8.14
C ASP A 2 -1.40 -5.60 -7.41
N LEU A 3 -2.65 -6.08 -7.23
CA LEU A 3 -3.69 -5.44 -6.44
C LEU A 3 -4.11 -6.38 -5.32
N LEU A 4 -3.71 -6.07 -4.08
CA LEU A 4 -3.77 -6.96 -2.93
C LEU A 4 -4.96 -6.63 -2.03
N HIS A 5 -5.76 -7.66 -1.70
CA HIS A 5 -6.97 -7.52 -0.87
C HIS A 5 -6.66 -7.26 0.61
N GLY A 6 -7.62 -6.69 1.33
CA GLY A 6 -7.58 -6.54 2.78
C GLY A 6 -7.80 -7.87 3.53
N TYR A 7 -7.64 -7.83 4.86
CA TYR A 7 -7.95 -8.97 5.74
C TYR A 7 -9.41 -9.41 5.55
N THR A 8 -9.65 -10.71 5.50
CA THR A 8 -10.94 -11.36 5.19
C THR A 8 -11.44 -11.16 3.75
N GLY A 9 -10.79 -10.31 2.95
CA GLY A 9 -11.12 -10.11 1.54
C GLY A 9 -10.59 -11.23 0.65
N ASN A 10 -10.84 -11.09 -0.64
CA ASN A 10 -10.34 -11.94 -1.71
C ASN A 10 -10.22 -11.14 -3.00
N SER A 11 -9.78 -11.77 -4.08
CA SER A 11 -9.62 -11.15 -5.40
C SER A 11 -10.90 -10.53 -5.93
N ASP A 12 -12.05 -11.21 -5.79
CA ASP A 12 -13.35 -10.68 -6.24
C ASP A 12 -13.76 -9.44 -5.47
N TRP A 13 -13.62 -9.48 -4.14
CA TRP A 13 -13.90 -8.34 -3.29
C TRP A 13 -13.00 -7.15 -3.66
N GLN A 14 -11.70 -7.38 -3.82
CA GLN A 14 -10.74 -6.33 -4.15
C GLN A 14 -10.99 -5.74 -5.54
N ASN A 15 -11.35 -6.58 -6.52
CA ASN A 15 -11.70 -6.11 -7.86
C ASN A 15 -12.99 -5.26 -7.86
N ASN A 16 -13.93 -5.52 -6.96
CA ASN A 16 -15.11 -4.68 -6.79
C ASN A 16 -14.80 -3.38 -6.04
N TYR A 17 -13.94 -3.43 -5.04
CA TYR A 17 -13.55 -2.24 -4.26
C TYR A 17 -12.70 -1.27 -5.10
N PHE A 18 -11.75 -1.77 -5.89
CA PHE A 18 -10.89 -0.96 -6.74
C PHE A 18 -10.77 -1.54 -8.15
N PRO A 19 -11.83 -1.44 -8.99
CA PRO A 19 -11.85 -2.04 -10.32
C PRO A 19 -10.85 -1.35 -11.27
N LEU A 20 -9.94 -2.14 -11.83
CA LEU A 20 -8.86 -1.66 -12.71
C LEU A 20 -9.08 -1.96 -14.19
N LYS A 21 -10.02 -2.85 -14.54
CA LYS A 21 -10.10 -3.38 -15.92
C LYS A 21 -10.19 -2.29 -16.99
N SER A 22 -11.07 -1.30 -16.83
CA SER A 22 -11.23 -0.23 -17.82
C SER A 22 -9.98 0.63 -17.98
N LEU A 23 -9.27 0.89 -16.87
CA LEU A 23 -8.01 1.65 -16.89
C LEU A 23 -6.86 0.82 -17.48
N ALA A 24 -6.86 -0.49 -17.24
CA ALA A 24 -5.87 -1.39 -17.83
C ALA A 24 -6.03 -1.48 -19.36
N ASP A 25 -7.28 -1.60 -19.84
CA ASP A 25 -7.59 -1.60 -21.26
C ASP A 25 -7.21 -0.26 -21.93
N GLU A 26 -7.50 0.87 -21.28
CA GLU A 26 -7.20 2.21 -21.78
C GLU A 26 -5.70 2.51 -21.82
N LYS A 27 -4.99 2.18 -20.75
CA LYS A 27 -3.58 2.58 -20.54
C LYS A 27 -2.57 1.49 -20.89
N GLY A 28 -3.04 0.31 -21.26
CA GLY A 28 -2.19 -0.79 -21.74
C GLY A 28 -1.31 -1.41 -20.66
N PHE A 29 -1.83 -1.66 -19.46
CA PHE A 29 -1.08 -2.36 -18.41
C PHE A 29 -1.73 -3.69 -18.01
N ILE A 30 -0.92 -4.61 -17.49
CA ILE A 30 -1.35 -5.88 -16.92
C ILE A 30 -1.48 -5.73 -15.42
N PHE A 31 -2.55 -6.29 -14.85
CA PHE A 31 -2.70 -6.39 -13.40
C PHE A 31 -3.08 -7.82 -12.98
N CYS A 32 -2.68 -8.18 -11.77
CA CYS A 32 -3.01 -9.43 -11.11
C CYS A 32 -3.73 -9.11 -9.80
N ILE A 33 -4.73 -9.90 -9.45
CA ILE A 33 -5.41 -9.83 -8.15
C ILE A 33 -5.27 -11.20 -7.51
N PRO A 34 -4.13 -11.50 -6.87
CA PRO A 34 -3.92 -12.80 -6.23
C PRO A 34 -4.72 -12.92 -4.94
N ASP A 35 -4.93 -14.14 -4.49
CA ASP A 35 -5.53 -14.46 -3.21
C ASP A 35 -4.46 -14.87 -2.18
N GLY A 36 -4.55 -14.29 -0.98
CA GLY A 36 -3.79 -14.74 0.18
C GLY A 36 -4.34 -16.08 0.72
N LEU A 37 -3.51 -16.79 1.47
CA LEU A 37 -3.93 -18.03 2.10
C LEU A 37 -4.88 -17.76 3.28
N ARG A 38 -5.67 -18.80 3.61
CA ARG A 38 -6.60 -18.76 4.73
C ARG A 38 -5.89 -19.08 6.04
N ASP A 39 -6.22 -18.31 7.08
CA ASP A 39 -5.80 -18.59 8.44
C ASP A 39 -6.65 -19.70 9.11
N SER A 40 -6.39 -19.99 10.38
CA SER A 40 -7.12 -20.98 11.17
C SER A 40 -8.62 -20.65 11.32
N SER A 41 -9.00 -19.39 11.19
CA SER A 41 -10.38 -18.91 11.23
C SER A 41 -11.02 -18.86 9.84
N ASN A 42 -10.37 -19.43 8.81
CA ASN A 42 -10.81 -19.47 7.42
C ASN A 42 -10.86 -18.10 6.73
N ASN A 43 -10.15 -17.09 7.24
CA ASN A 43 -10.03 -15.77 6.67
C ASN A 43 -8.82 -15.67 5.74
N GLN A 44 -9.00 -15.20 4.51
CA GLN A 44 -7.89 -14.91 3.62
C GLN A 44 -7.12 -13.68 4.09
N ARG A 45 -5.79 -13.74 4.03
CA ARG A 45 -4.89 -12.68 4.48
C ARG A 45 -3.50 -12.80 3.89
N TRP A 46 -2.70 -11.78 4.13
CA TRP A 46 -1.29 -11.71 3.79
C TRP A 46 -0.43 -11.69 5.06
N ASN A 47 0.64 -12.47 5.06
CA ASN A 47 1.73 -12.35 6.03
C ASN A 47 2.57 -11.11 5.69
N ALA A 48 2.11 -9.96 6.11
CA ALA A 48 2.66 -8.66 5.73
C ALA A 48 3.81 -8.20 6.64
N THR A 49 3.59 -7.18 7.47
CA THR A 49 4.60 -6.60 8.34
C THR A 49 4.50 -7.13 9.77
N ASP A 50 5.41 -6.70 10.65
CA ASP A 50 5.45 -7.17 12.04
C ASP A 50 4.32 -6.66 12.93
N VAL A 51 3.55 -5.73 12.47
CA VAL A 51 2.39 -5.19 13.17
C VAL A 51 1.07 -5.59 12.54
N CYS A 52 1.07 -6.22 11.36
CA CYS A 52 -0.17 -6.54 10.66
C CYS A 52 -0.45 -8.03 10.56
N CYS A 53 -1.62 -8.32 11.03
CA CYS A 53 -2.62 -9.28 10.63
C CYS A 53 -2.28 -10.74 10.89
N GLY A 54 -2.03 -11.11 12.15
CA GLY A 54 -2.11 -12.46 12.66
C GLY A 54 -0.87 -13.06 13.30
N PRO A 55 -1.01 -14.23 13.95
CA PRO A 55 0.10 -14.92 14.60
C PRO A 55 1.17 -15.33 13.57
N ARG A 56 2.43 -15.29 13.97
CA ARG A 56 3.58 -15.33 13.04
C ARG A 56 4.29 -16.65 12.95
N ASN A 57 3.90 -17.59 13.78
CA ASN A 57 4.46 -18.93 13.76
C ASN A 57 3.71 -19.73 12.68
N ASP A 58 4.40 -20.23 11.71
CA ASP A 58 3.89 -21.07 10.61
C ASP A 58 3.15 -20.33 9.48
N LEU A 59 3.45 -19.04 9.25
CA LEU A 59 2.86 -18.28 8.13
C LEU A 59 3.59 -18.56 6.82
N PRO A 60 2.83 -18.62 5.70
CA PRO A 60 3.43 -18.76 4.38
C PRO A 60 4.31 -17.54 4.06
N ASP A 61 5.27 -17.74 3.18
CA ASP A 61 6.07 -16.66 2.62
C ASP A 61 5.33 -16.02 1.42
N ASP A 62 4.35 -15.18 1.75
CA ASP A 62 3.55 -14.48 0.74
C ASP A 62 4.39 -13.51 -0.10
N SER A 63 5.49 -13.00 0.45
CA SER A 63 6.42 -12.15 -0.29
C SER A 63 7.08 -12.93 -1.42
N LYS A 64 7.51 -14.15 -1.16
CA LYS A 64 8.05 -15.06 -2.18
C LYS A 64 6.98 -15.45 -3.20
N TYR A 65 5.76 -15.79 -2.76
CA TYR A 65 4.66 -16.13 -3.64
C TYR A 65 4.35 -14.99 -4.63
N LEU A 66 4.21 -13.75 -4.13
CA LEU A 66 3.93 -12.59 -4.97
C LEU A 66 5.09 -12.28 -5.94
N ARG A 67 6.34 -12.51 -5.51
CA ARG A 67 7.49 -12.43 -6.40
C ARG A 67 7.41 -13.45 -7.54
N GLU A 68 7.01 -14.68 -7.25
CA GLU A 68 6.81 -15.73 -8.25
C GLU A 68 5.67 -15.41 -9.24
N VAL A 69 4.60 -14.76 -8.77
CA VAL A 69 3.51 -14.22 -9.62
C VAL A 69 4.06 -13.19 -10.60
N ILE A 70 4.83 -12.22 -10.10
CA ILE A 70 5.47 -11.19 -10.95
C ILE A 70 6.43 -11.83 -11.97
N ASP A 71 7.30 -12.73 -11.53
CA ASP A 71 8.26 -13.41 -12.42
C ASP A 71 7.55 -14.24 -13.48
N SER A 72 6.40 -14.85 -13.15
CA SER A 72 5.56 -15.58 -14.09
C SER A 72 4.93 -14.67 -15.13
N ALA A 73 4.46 -13.49 -14.71
CA ALA A 73 3.94 -12.47 -15.63
C ALA A 73 5.04 -11.97 -16.59
N ILE A 74 6.24 -11.71 -16.09
CA ILE A 74 7.39 -11.29 -16.89
C ILE A 74 7.77 -12.35 -17.93
N LYS A 75 7.65 -13.65 -17.60
CA LYS A 75 7.94 -14.74 -18.53
C LYS A 75 6.87 -14.90 -19.62
N LYS A 76 5.61 -14.60 -19.31
CA LYS A 76 4.46 -14.83 -20.20
C LYS A 76 4.14 -13.65 -21.12
N PHE A 77 4.48 -12.44 -20.68
CA PHE A 77 4.07 -11.20 -21.34
C PHE A 77 5.26 -10.25 -21.56
N SER A 78 5.14 -9.36 -22.52
CA SER A 78 6.12 -8.28 -22.74
C SER A 78 5.95 -7.20 -21.64
N VAL A 79 6.57 -7.42 -20.49
CA VAL A 79 6.50 -6.52 -19.33
C VAL A 79 7.69 -5.55 -19.39
N ASP A 80 7.41 -4.25 -19.27
CA ASP A 80 8.44 -3.26 -18.97
C ASP A 80 8.92 -3.43 -17.53
N ARG A 81 10.14 -3.91 -17.36
CA ARG A 81 10.74 -4.17 -16.04
C ARG A 81 10.97 -2.92 -15.20
N LYS A 82 10.91 -1.74 -15.80
CA LYS A 82 10.94 -0.46 -15.07
C LYS A 82 9.58 -0.03 -14.55
N ARG A 83 8.50 -0.76 -14.88
CA ARG A 83 7.11 -0.40 -14.57
C ARG A 83 6.38 -1.54 -13.87
N ILE A 84 6.99 -2.03 -12.77
CA ILE A 84 6.40 -3.06 -11.92
C ILE A 84 5.95 -2.40 -10.62
N TYR A 85 4.68 -2.55 -10.29
CA TYR A 85 4.01 -1.85 -9.20
C TYR A 85 3.28 -2.83 -8.29
N SER A 86 3.17 -2.50 -6.99
CA SER A 86 2.31 -3.22 -6.07
C SER A 86 1.41 -2.21 -5.36
N MET A 87 0.13 -2.51 -5.29
CA MET A 87 -0.85 -1.73 -4.53
C MET A 87 -1.78 -2.65 -3.77
N GLY A 88 -2.36 -2.16 -2.69
CA GLY A 88 -3.29 -2.95 -1.91
C GLY A 88 -3.99 -2.16 -0.84
N PHE A 89 -5.03 -2.76 -0.29
CA PHE A 89 -5.87 -2.16 0.74
C PHE A 89 -5.65 -2.82 2.10
N SER A 90 -5.54 -2.05 3.19
CA SER A 90 -5.46 -2.54 4.57
C SER A 90 -4.32 -3.56 4.75
N ASN A 91 -4.59 -4.81 5.07
CA ASN A 91 -3.61 -5.90 5.09
C ASN A 91 -2.85 -6.03 3.75
N GLY A 92 -3.53 -5.89 2.60
CA GLY A 92 -2.88 -5.82 1.28
C GLY A 92 -2.01 -4.58 1.10
N GLY A 93 -2.37 -3.44 1.71
CA GLY A 93 -1.53 -2.25 1.77
C GLY A 93 -0.25 -2.50 2.58
N SER A 94 -0.36 -3.17 3.72
CA SER A 94 0.79 -3.62 4.50
C SER A 94 1.65 -4.62 3.73
N MET A 95 1.03 -5.50 2.92
CA MET A 95 1.76 -6.42 2.06
C MET A 95 2.47 -5.72 0.90
N SER A 96 1.89 -4.64 0.36
CA SER A 96 2.59 -3.79 -0.64
C SER A 96 3.87 -3.17 -0.05
N TYR A 97 3.84 -2.74 1.21
CA TYR A 97 5.04 -2.33 1.92
C TYR A 97 6.05 -3.48 2.05
N ARG A 98 5.60 -4.66 2.47
CA ARG A 98 6.45 -5.85 2.58
C ARG A 98 7.15 -6.15 1.25
N MET A 99 6.42 -6.09 0.14
CA MET A 99 6.98 -6.29 -1.19
C MET A 99 8.06 -5.26 -1.52
N ALA A 100 7.87 -3.99 -1.15
CA ALA A 100 8.89 -2.96 -1.38
C ALA A 100 10.14 -3.15 -0.51
N TYR A 101 10.00 -3.64 0.72
CA TYR A 101 11.15 -3.99 1.56
C TYR A 101 11.95 -5.16 0.97
N ASP A 102 11.28 -6.24 0.61
CA ASP A 102 11.92 -7.50 0.21
C ASP A 102 12.39 -7.48 -1.26
N HIS A 103 11.65 -6.79 -2.15
CA HIS A 103 11.81 -6.80 -3.60
C HIS A 103 11.99 -5.42 -4.23
N SER A 104 12.70 -4.53 -3.52
CA SER A 104 13.08 -3.21 -4.04
C SER A 104 13.92 -3.27 -5.32
N ASP A 105 14.49 -4.43 -5.66
CA ASP A 105 15.23 -4.67 -6.90
C ASP A 105 14.35 -4.62 -8.15
N ILE A 106 13.08 -5.01 -8.03
CA ILE A 106 12.16 -5.05 -9.19
C ILE A 106 11.03 -4.02 -9.13
N LEU A 107 10.60 -3.59 -7.94
CA LEU A 107 9.49 -2.65 -7.81
C LEU A 107 9.91 -1.21 -8.16
N ALA A 108 9.12 -0.57 -9.00
CA ALA A 108 9.24 0.85 -9.31
C ALA A 108 8.52 1.70 -8.26
N ALA A 109 7.25 1.37 -8.00
CA ALA A 109 6.45 2.08 -7.01
C ALA A 109 5.46 1.16 -6.30
N ILE A 110 5.01 1.62 -5.11
CA ILE A 110 3.91 1.02 -4.37
C ILE A 110 2.83 2.05 -4.06
N ALA A 111 1.57 1.57 -3.96
CA ALA A 111 0.43 2.40 -3.53
C ALA A 111 -0.36 1.71 -2.40
N PRO A 112 0.17 1.69 -1.16
CA PRO A 112 -0.55 1.17 0.00
C PRO A 112 -1.72 2.10 0.39
N ILE A 113 -2.92 1.52 0.52
CA ILE A 113 -4.14 2.19 0.98
C ILE A 113 -4.43 1.70 2.40
N ALA A 114 -4.41 2.59 3.39
CA ALA A 114 -4.67 2.30 4.80
C ALA A 114 -3.84 1.12 5.35
N GLY A 115 -2.61 0.95 4.86
CA GLY A 115 -1.66 -0.08 5.30
C GLY A 115 -0.61 0.48 6.25
N VAL A 116 0.16 -0.41 6.89
CA VAL A 116 1.26 -0.05 7.79
C VAL A 116 2.55 -0.77 7.43
N GLY A 117 3.67 -0.06 7.47
CA GLY A 117 5.01 -0.62 7.33
C GLY A 117 5.49 -1.36 8.58
N TYR A 118 6.76 -1.75 8.62
CA TYR A 118 7.36 -2.29 9.84
C TYR A 118 7.44 -1.23 10.93
N LYS A 119 7.15 -1.62 12.19
CA LYS A 119 7.30 -0.75 13.36
C LYS A 119 8.77 -0.36 13.58
N ASP A 120 9.65 -1.35 13.56
CA ASP A 120 11.09 -1.10 13.62
C ASP A 120 11.62 -0.78 12.23
N LYS A 121 11.90 0.49 11.98
CA LYS A 121 12.44 0.98 10.72
C LYS A 121 13.78 0.34 10.32
N ASN A 122 14.52 -0.24 11.25
CA ASN A 122 15.81 -0.88 10.99
C ASN A 122 15.67 -2.39 10.72
N LYS A 123 14.48 -2.96 10.87
CA LYS A 123 14.24 -4.40 10.71
C LYS A 123 14.55 -4.90 9.31
N VAL A 124 14.10 -4.17 8.30
CA VAL A 124 14.40 -4.44 6.89
C VAL A 124 14.57 -3.11 6.17
N ILE A 125 15.74 -2.86 5.63
CA ILE A 125 16.05 -1.64 4.88
C ILE A 125 16.04 -1.98 3.39
N PRO A 126 15.21 -1.30 2.56
CA PRO A 126 15.20 -1.52 1.12
C PRO A 126 16.58 -1.24 0.50
N LYS A 127 17.03 -2.12 -0.40
CA LYS A 127 18.34 -1.97 -1.06
C LYS A 127 18.34 -0.93 -2.17
N HIS A 128 17.19 -0.69 -2.77
CA HIS A 128 17.00 0.25 -3.87
C HIS A 128 15.84 1.21 -3.55
N PRO A 129 15.87 2.45 -4.04
CA PRO A 129 14.75 3.37 -3.92
C PRO A 129 13.49 2.79 -4.58
N VAL A 130 12.35 3.00 -3.93
CA VAL A 130 11.01 2.64 -4.44
C VAL A 130 10.09 3.84 -4.22
N HIS A 131 9.41 4.30 -5.26
CA HIS A 131 8.40 5.35 -5.10
C HIS A 131 7.25 4.87 -4.22
N VAL A 132 6.73 5.73 -3.35
CA VAL A 132 5.66 5.38 -2.41
C VAL A 132 4.54 6.39 -2.49
N LEU A 133 3.32 5.91 -2.74
CA LEU A 133 2.08 6.64 -2.58
C LEU A 133 1.27 6.04 -1.44
N HIS A 134 1.40 6.56 -0.24
CA HIS A 134 0.55 6.16 0.88
C HIS A 134 -0.77 6.93 0.85
N ILE A 135 -1.91 6.23 0.86
CA ILE A 135 -3.25 6.83 0.89
C ILE A 135 -3.93 6.45 2.20
N HIS A 136 -4.39 7.45 2.98
CA HIS A 136 -4.97 7.15 4.29
C HIS A 136 -6.01 8.19 4.72
N GLY A 137 -7.16 7.71 5.22
CA GLY A 137 -8.21 8.52 5.80
C GLY A 137 -7.88 8.97 7.22
N THR A 138 -8.09 10.25 7.55
CA THR A 138 -7.81 10.76 8.92
C THR A 138 -8.80 10.29 9.97
N GLY A 139 -9.98 9.81 9.56
CA GLY A 139 -11.02 9.24 10.42
C GLY A 139 -10.96 7.70 10.46
N ASP A 140 -9.87 7.08 10.02
CA ASP A 140 -9.72 5.63 10.05
C ASP A 140 -9.67 5.13 11.50
N ALA A 141 -10.73 4.40 11.90
CA ALA A 141 -10.86 3.81 13.22
C ALA A 141 -10.33 2.35 13.26
N MET A 142 -10.11 1.73 12.11
CA MET A 142 -9.59 0.34 12.03
C MET A 142 -8.07 0.32 12.02
N VAL A 143 -7.43 1.21 11.24
CA VAL A 143 -5.99 1.43 11.22
C VAL A 143 -5.76 2.92 11.52
N PRO A 144 -5.52 3.31 12.79
CA PRO A 144 -5.47 4.70 13.18
C PRO A 144 -4.44 5.52 12.39
N PHE A 145 -4.90 6.60 11.75
CA PHE A 145 -4.03 7.50 10.96
C PHE A 145 -2.81 8.01 11.72
N ASN A 146 -3.01 8.32 13.00
CA ASN A 146 -1.94 8.83 13.87
C ASN A 146 -1.09 7.73 14.50
N GLY A 147 -1.38 6.46 14.19
CA GLY A 147 -0.71 5.34 14.86
C GLY A 147 -1.13 5.18 16.31
N GLY A 148 -0.29 4.53 17.07
CA GLY A 148 -0.51 4.27 18.50
C GLY A 148 -1.00 2.85 18.77
N ASP A 149 -1.60 2.65 19.94
CA ASP A 149 -2.06 1.35 20.41
C ASP A 149 -3.15 0.81 19.47
N TRP A 150 -2.79 -0.22 18.73
CA TRP A 150 -3.68 -0.82 17.74
C TRP A 150 -4.24 -2.13 18.26
N ALA A 151 -5.45 -2.06 18.77
CA ALA A 151 -6.25 -3.23 19.11
C ALA A 151 -6.84 -3.90 17.85
N GLY A 152 -6.12 -3.91 16.74
CA GLY A 152 -6.57 -4.53 15.50
C GLY A 152 -6.99 -5.96 15.76
N ALA A 153 -8.30 -6.19 15.70
CA ALA A 153 -8.90 -7.49 15.86
C ALA A 153 -8.38 -8.42 14.79
N VAL A 154 -7.39 -9.20 15.14
CA VAL A 154 -6.96 -10.34 14.37
C VAL A 154 -7.58 -11.54 15.03
N ASP A 155 -8.43 -12.24 14.28
CA ASP A 155 -9.06 -13.52 14.67
C ASP A 155 -10.13 -13.47 15.77
N GLY A 156 -10.85 -12.36 15.99
CA GLY A 156 -11.90 -12.30 17.01
C GLY A 156 -11.38 -12.60 18.43
N GLN A 157 -10.09 -12.71 18.60
CA GLN A 157 -9.43 -12.83 19.88
C GLN A 157 -8.91 -11.47 20.32
N SER A 158 -9.17 -11.20 21.55
CA SER A 158 -8.80 -10.02 22.31
C SER A 158 -7.47 -9.35 21.96
N PRO A 159 -7.36 -8.04 22.23
CA PRO A 159 -6.36 -7.09 21.74
C PRO A 159 -4.98 -7.27 22.36
N SER A 160 -4.46 -8.46 22.43
CA SER A 160 -3.04 -8.66 22.71
C SER A 160 -2.29 -8.78 21.39
N ASN A 161 -2.23 -7.67 20.62
CA ASN A 161 -1.19 -7.60 19.59
C ASN A 161 0.16 -7.53 20.32
N PRO A 162 0.96 -8.62 20.35
CA PRO A 162 2.24 -8.59 21.02
C PRO A 162 3.24 -7.63 20.37
N ALA A 163 2.90 -7.09 19.21
CA ALA A 163 3.69 -6.07 18.51
C ALA A 163 3.46 -4.64 19.05
N GLY A 164 2.39 -4.40 19.83
CA GLY A 164 2.07 -3.08 20.39
C GLY A 164 1.63 -2.06 19.34
N ASP A 165 2.06 -0.82 19.53
CA ASP A 165 1.68 0.32 18.69
C ASP A 165 2.08 0.17 17.22
N ILE A 166 1.26 0.72 16.34
CA ILE A 166 1.61 0.91 14.91
C ILE A 166 2.15 2.32 14.66
N LEU A 167 2.92 2.46 13.59
CA LEU A 167 3.34 3.77 13.10
C LEU A 167 2.15 4.54 12.52
N GLY A 168 2.10 5.84 12.82
CA GLY A 168 1.18 6.73 12.12
C GLY A 168 1.55 6.89 10.64
N ALA A 169 0.57 7.28 9.82
CA ALA A 169 0.76 7.44 8.38
C ALA A 169 1.90 8.41 8.02
N VAL A 170 2.02 9.52 8.75
CA VAL A 170 3.10 10.51 8.54
C VAL A 170 4.46 9.96 8.94
N GLU A 171 4.55 9.23 10.05
CA GLU A 171 5.80 8.64 10.49
C GLU A 171 6.27 7.55 9.52
N ASN A 172 5.34 6.70 9.08
CA ASN A 172 5.63 5.69 8.06
C ASN A 172 6.14 6.31 6.75
N LEU A 173 5.53 7.42 6.31
CA LEU A 173 5.99 8.19 5.16
C LEU A 173 7.43 8.71 5.36
N ARG A 174 7.74 9.27 6.53
CA ARG A 174 9.08 9.78 6.85
C ARG A 174 10.15 8.69 6.85
N ASN A 175 9.84 7.50 7.35
CA ASN A 175 10.74 6.35 7.27
C ASN A 175 11.07 6.00 5.82
N TRP A 176 10.08 6.02 4.94
CA TRP A 176 10.30 5.78 3.50
C TRP A 176 11.08 6.90 2.83
N ALA A 177 10.86 8.15 3.23
CA ALA A 177 11.67 9.28 2.77
C ALA A 177 13.14 9.12 3.19
N GLU A 178 13.40 8.62 4.41
CA GLU A 178 14.75 8.32 4.90
C GLU A 178 15.40 7.19 4.10
N TYR A 179 14.70 6.05 3.85
CA TYR A 179 15.21 4.94 3.04
C TYR A 179 15.57 5.39 1.61
N ASN A 180 14.73 6.21 1.01
CA ASN A 180 14.94 6.75 -0.33
C ASN A 180 15.91 7.93 -0.36
N LYS A 181 16.46 8.33 0.80
CA LYS A 181 17.37 9.48 0.96
C LYS A 181 16.77 10.78 0.38
N CYS A 182 15.48 10.99 0.61
CA CYS A 182 14.80 12.22 0.23
C CYS A 182 15.38 13.40 1.02
N ASN A 183 15.79 14.44 0.34
CA ASN A 183 16.44 15.62 0.91
C ASN A 183 15.57 16.87 0.83
N LYS A 184 14.39 16.75 0.27
CA LYS A 184 13.45 17.83 0.09
C LYS A 184 12.05 17.41 0.53
N GLU A 185 11.50 18.11 1.50
CA GLU A 185 10.10 18.08 1.85
C GLU A 185 9.39 19.26 1.17
N GLU A 186 8.35 19.01 0.42
CA GLU A 186 7.52 20.06 -0.13
C GLU A 186 6.46 20.48 0.90
N GLU A 187 6.19 21.78 0.98
CA GLU A 187 5.08 22.27 1.81
C GLU A 187 3.76 21.58 1.42
N PRO A 188 3.00 21.08 2.39
CA PRO A 188 1.75 20.40 2.13
C PRO A 188 0.78 21.29 1.35
N LYS A 189 0.35 20.84 0.19
CA LYS A 189 -0.69 21.55 -0.58
C LYS A 189 -2.02 21.40 0.13
N VAL A 190 -2.56 22.49 0.64
CA VAL A 190 -3.86 22.50 1.30
C VAL A 190 -4.92 21.90 0.39
N ARG A 191 -5.46 20.72 0.76
CA ARG A 191 -6.55 19.99 0.09
C ARG A 191 -6.51 20.13 -1.44
N SER A 192 -5.57 19.45 -2.06
CA SER A 192 -5.24 19.66 -3.47
C SER A 192 -6.03 18.81 -4.44
N ILE A 193 -6.58 17.67 -4.00
CA ILE A 193 -7.36 16.75 -4.81
C ILE A 193 -8.65 16.32 -4.11
N ASP A 194 -9.63 15.93 -4.92
CA ASP A 194 -10.84 15.23 -4.54
C ASP A 194 -10.58 13.73 -4.73
N LEU A 195 -10.69 12.94 -3.67
CA LEU A 195 -10.36 11.52 -3.69
C LEU A 195 -11.53 10.63 -3.24
N ASP A 196 -12.17 10.94 -2.12
CA ASP A 196 -13.30 10.18 -1.59
C ASP A 196 -14.62 10.74 -2.13
N SER A 197 -15.37 9.94 -2.90
CA SER A 197 -16.57 10.37 -3.59
C SER A 197 -17.75 10.73 -2.67
N THR A 198 -17.65 10.46 -1.37
CA THR A 198 -18.67 10.80 -0.37
C THR A 198 -18.38 12.09 0.39
N LEU A 199 -17.17 12.61 0.26
CA LEU A 199 -16.76 13.88 0.87
C LEU A 199 -16.91 15.03 -0.13
N HIS A 200 -17.19 16.22 0.37
CA HIS A 200 -17.42 17.38 -0.50
C HIS A 200 -16.13 18.13 -0.86
N GLY A 201 -15.93 18.32 -2.16
CA GLY A 201 -14.85 19.12 -2.70
C GLY A 201 -13.47 18.47 -2.56
N LYS A 202 -12.43 19.28 -2.55
CA LYS A 202 -11.05 18.76 -2.38
C LYS A 202 -10.83 18.34 -0.95
N ASP A 203 -10.88 17.06 -0.71
CA ASP A 203 -10.79 16.43 0.62
C ASP A 203 -9.37 16.00 1.01
N THR A 204 -8.46 15.92 0.05
CA THR A 204 -7.14 15.30 0.26
C THR A 204 -6.00 16.32 0.16
N THR A 205 -5.16 16.34 1.19
CA THR A 205 -3.88 17.07 1.23
C THR A 205 -2.75 16.13 0.80
N ILE A 206 -1.84 16.60 -0.06
CA ILE A 206 -0.64 15.86 -0.47
C ILE A 206 0.55 16.36 0.35
N ILE A 207 1.24 15.44 1.02
CA ILE A 207 2.55 15.64 1.65
C ILE A 207 3.57 14.89 0.80
N ARG A 208 4.64 15.56 0.37
CA ARG A 208 5.60 14.97 -0.57
C ARG A 208 7.03 15.15 -0.10
N PHE A 209 7.81 14.08 -0.19
CA PHE A 209 9.25 14.07 -0.07
C PHE A 209 9.88 13.62 -1.38
N MET A 210 10.97 14.25 -1.78
CA MET A 210 11.65 13.96 -3.04
C MET A 210 13.15 13.77 -2.87
N ASN A 211 13.70 12.91 -3.70
CA ASN A 211 15.13 12.82 -3.95
C ASN A 211 15.39 13.19 -5.41
N GLU A 212 15.85 14.40 -5.66
CA GLU A 212 16.08 14.93 -7.01
C GLU A 212 17.21 14.19 -7.75
N LYS A 213 18.15 13.56 -7.02
CA LYS A 213 19.30 12.86 -7.63
C LYS A 213 18.92 11.54 -8.28
N ASN A 214 17.97 10.82 -7.70
CA ASN A 214 17.49 9.53 -8.21
C ASN A 214 16.03 9.57 -8.65
N ASN A 215 15.45 10.77 -8.71
CA ASN A 215 14.05 11.02 -9.09
C ASN A 215 13.04 10.17 -8.29
N CYS A 216 13.30 9.90 -7.01
CA CYS A 216 12.43 9.10 -6.17
C CYS A 216 11.47 10.00 -5.38
N THR A 217 10.20 9.63 -5.37
CA THR A 217 9.10 10.37 -4.73
C THR A 217 8.43 9.51 -3.67
N VAL A 218 8.14 10.12 -2.52
CA VAL A 218 7.38 9.53 -1.42
C VAL A 218 6.24 10.48 -1.06
N GLU A 219 4.99 10.05 -1.25
CA GLU A 219 3.80 10.88 -1.01
C GLU A 219 2.86 10.26 0.00
N LEU A 220 2.22 11.11 0.78
CA LEU A 220 1.02 10.78 1.55
C LEU A 220 -0.15 11.60 1.00
N TRP A 221 -1.16 10.90 0.53
CA TRP A 221 -2.48 11.46 0.26
C TRP A 221 -3.33 11.32 1.52
N LYS A 222 -3.33 12.39 2.32
CA LYS A 222 -4.06 12.49 3.57
C LYS A 222 -5.51 12.91 3.29
N THR A 223 -6.44 11.96 3.32
CA THR A 223 -7.87 12.22 3.03
C THR A 223 -8.60 12.60 4.30
N HIS A 224 -8.97 13.87 4.43
CA HIS A 224 -9.58 14.45 5.61
C HIS A 224 -11.02 13.98 5.80
N GLY A 225 -11.30 13.34 6.95
CA GLY A 225 -12.62 12.83 7.30
C GLY A 225 -12.97 11.46 6.73
N ALA A 226 -12.19 10.95 5.76
CA ALA A 226 -12.38 9.59 5.28
C ALA A 226 -12.07 8.56 6.36
N GLY A 227 -12.84 7.46 6.38
CA GLY A 227 -12.61 6.30 7.24
C GLY A 227 -11.62 5.32 6.62
N HIS A 228 -11.70 4.04 7.07
CA HIS A 228 -10.84 2.97 6.56
C HIS A 228 -11.07 2.67 5.08
N PHE A 229 -12.32 2.76 4.63
CA PHE A 229 -12.72 2.49 3.26
C PHE A 229 -12.89 3.80 2.49
N ILE A 230 -11.87 4.20 1.72
CA ILE A 230 -12.01 5.30 0.76
C ILE A 230 -13.08 4.92 -0.27
N GLN A 231 -14.01 5.83 -0.54
CA GLN A 231 -15.07 5.60 -1.53
C GLN A 231 -14.62 6.09 -2.91
N TRP A 232 -14.23 5.13 -3.74
CA TRP A 232 -13.62 5.40 -5.04
C TRP A 232 -14.66 5.70 -6.13
N ASN A 233 -14.40 6.72 -6.94
CA ASN A 233 -15.03 6.91 -8.24
C ASN A 233 -14.02 6.67 -9.38
N ALA A 234 -14.44 6.79 -10.63
CA ALA A 234 -13.57 6.56 -11.78
C ALA A 234 -12.37 7.53 -11.82
N GLU A 235 -12.60 8.78 -11.44
CA GLU A 235 -11.57 9.83 -11.47
C GLU A 235 -10.54 9.63 -10.37
N SER A 236 -10.96 9.32 -9.15
CA SER A 236 -10.04 9.08 -8.04
C SER A 236 -9.17 7.84 -8.26
N ARG A 237 -9.74 6.75 -8.82
CA ARG A 237 -8.94 5.58 -9.23
C ARG A 237 -7.93 5.92 -10.32
N ARG A 238 -8.34 6.73 -11.31
CA ARG A 238 -7.46 7.21 -12.37
C ARG A 238 -6.25 7.97 -11.80
N LYS A 239 -6.47 8.87 -10.84
CA LYS A 239 -5.38 9.61 -10.18
C LYS A 239 -4.33 8.67 -9.57
N VAL A 240 -4.76 7.60 -8.90
CA VAL A 240 -3.84 6.61 -8.32
C VAL A 240 -3.05 5.85 -9.39
N VAL A 241 -3.75 5.40 -10.43
CA VAL A 241 -3.11 4.66 -11.55
C VAL A 241 -2.14 5.57 -12.31
N ASP A 242 -2.53 6.80 -12.61
CA ASP A 242 -1.66 7.77 -13.29
C ASP A 242 -0.42 8.05 -12.46
N TRP A 243 -0.56 8.24 -11.14
CA TRP A 243 0.57 8.41 -10.26
C TRP A 243 1.55 7.23 -10.35
N LEU A 244 1.07 5.98 -10.29
CA LEU A 244 1.92 4.80 -10.43
C LEU A 244 2.64 4.78 -11.78
N LEU A 245 1.91 5.03 -12.88
CA LEU A 245 2.48 4.98 -14.24
C LEU A 245 3.49 6.11 -14.51
N ASP A 246 3.39 7.23 -13.81
CA ASP A 246 4.31 8.36 -13.90
C ASP A 246 5.60 8.17 -13.07
N HIS A 247 5.69 7.09 -12.28
CA HIS A 247 6.82 6.80 -11.41
C HIS A 247 7.52 5.47 -11.79
N PRO A 248 8.16 5.39 -12.97
CA PRO A 248 8.98 4.23 -13.35
C PRO A 248 10.29 4.20 -12.55
N LYS A 249 10.92 3.01 -12.50
CA LYS A 249 12.22 2.76 -11.85
C LYS A 249 13.37 3.36 -12.65
#